data_54666ed4453cddcc30b4c1d5cb872f4a
#
_entry.id   54666ed4453cddcc30b4c1d5cb872f4a
#
_cell.length_a   1.000
_cell.length_b   1.000
_cell.length_c   1.000
_cell.angle_alpha   90.00
_cell.angle_beta   90.00
_cell.angle_gamma   90.00
#
_symmetry.space_group_name_H-M   'P 1'
#
loop_
_entity.id
_entity.type
_entity.pdbx_description
1 polymer ?
#
loop_
_entity_poly.entity_id
_entity_poly.type
_entity_poly.pdbx_seq_one_letter_code
_entity_poly.pdbx_strand_id
1 'polypeptide(L)'
;EFRRVLFRSDQWDWERVITAEDRNVEFLKEIVTRIYAAMVRTEYMVYEMYPQIKPCLPQKLHFIHAEELRQLYPDLEPKCREHAICKKYGAVFIIGIGCKLSDGKKHDGRAPDYDDYTSKGLNDLPGLNGDLLLWDHILQRSIELSSMGIRVDKEALLRQLKEEGEEERLELYFHKRLMNDTLPLSIGGGIGQSRLCMF
;
A
#
# COMPACT_ATOMS: atom_id res chain seq x y z
N GLU A 1 2.45 0.05 29.40
CA GLU A 1 1.03 -0.12 28.95
C GLU A 1 0.37 1.21 28.53
N PHE A 2 0.55 2.27 29.29
CA PHE A 2 -0.03 3.60 28.95
C PHE A 2 0.45 4.18 27.61
N ARG A 3 1.70 3.90 27.19
CA ARG A 3 2.23 4.37 25.90
C ARG A 3 1.59 3.67 24.69
N ARG A 4 1.12 2.43 24.82
CA ARG A 4 0.44 1.71 23.73
C ARG A 4 -0.95 2.26 23.42
N VAL A 5 -1.66 2.80 24.41
CA VAL A 5 -3.01 3.35 24.25
C VAL A 5 -2.99 4.73 23.55
N LEU A 6 -1.93 5.53 23.77
CA LEU A 6 -1.79 6.88 23.20
C LEU A 6 -1.46 6.90 21.68
N PHE A 7 -1.02 5.78 21.10
CA PHE A 7 -0.63 5.68 19.69
C PHE A 7 -1.48 4.67 18.91
N ARG A 8 -2.65 4.30 19.40
CA ARG A 8 -3.58 3.44 18.68
C ARG A 8 -4.21 4.24 17.54
N SER A 9 -3.84 3.91 16.30
CA SER A 9 -4.53 4.42 15.12
C SER A 9 -5.61 3.43 14.73
N ASP A 10 -6.85 3.89 14.66
CA ASP A 10 -7.93 3.09 14.10
C ASP A 10 -7.85 3.11 12.58
N GLN A 11 -8.20 1.98 11.96
CA GLN A 11 -8.23 1.82 10.52
C GLN A 11 -9.61 1.36 10.08
N TRP A 12 -10.00 1.71 8.86
CA TRP A 12 -11.05 1.03 8.12
C TRP A 12 -10.37 -0.09 7.33
N ASP A 13 -10.38 -1.29 7.90
CA ASP A 13 -9.89 -2.47 7.23
C ASP A 13 -10.97 -3.03 6.30
N TRP A 14 -10.56 -3.49 5.14
CA TRP A 14 -11.46 -4.05 4.14
C TRP A 14 -10.80 -5.21 3.42
N GLU A 15 -11.62 -6.17 3.02
CA GLU A 15 -11.25 -7.31 2.20
C GLU A 15 -12.30 -7.53 1.11
N ARG A 16 -11.87 -7.86 -0.09
CA ARG A 16 -12.71 -8.22 -1.22
C ARG A 16 -12.23 -9.52 -1.84
N VAL A 17 -13.15 -10.49 -2.00
CA VAL A 17 -12.88 -11.72 -2.76
C VAL A 17 -12.67 -11.38 -4.23
N ILE A 18 -11.68 -12.02 -4.83
CA ILE A 18 -11.29 -11.83 -6.23
C ILE A 18 -11.16 -13.19 -6.94
N THR A 19 -11.08 -13.17 -8.26
CA THR A 19 -10.79 -14.34 -9.08
C THR A 19 -9.29 -14.48 -9.35
N ALA A 20 -8.86 -15.58 -9.95
CA ALA A 20 -7.46 -15.77 -10.35
C ALA A 20 -7.06 -14.78 -11.46
N GLU A 21 -7.99 -14.44 -12.35
CA GLU A 21 -7.80 -13.46 -13.42
C GLU A 21 -7.58 -12.03 -12.89
N ASP A 22 -8.13 -11.72 -11.71
CA ASP A 22 -7.98 -10.43 -11.04
C ASP A 22 -6.60 -10.27 -10.36
N ARG A 23 -5.81 -11.36 -10.23
CA ARG A 23 -4.48 -11.32 -9.61
C ARG A 23 -3.43 -10.67 -10.52
N ASN A 24 -3.58 -9.39 -10.78
CA ASN A 24 -2.65 -8.62 -11.61
C ASN A 24 -2.56 -7.16 -11.15
N VAL A 25 -1.54 -6.46 -11.62
CA VAL A 25 -1.27 -5.08 -11.22
C VAL A 25 -2.32 -4.10 -11.78
N GLU A 26 -2.96 -4.40 -12.89
CA GLU A 26 -3.96 -3.51 -13.47
C GLU A 26 -5.23 -3.50 -12.61
N PHE A 27 -5.64 -4.67 -12.11
CA PHE A 27 -6.74 -4.76 -11.14
C PHE A 27 -6.41 -4.03 -9.83
N LEU A 28 -5.20 -4.19 -9.30
CA LEU A 28 -4.74 -3.42 -8.13
C LEU A 28 -4.88 -1.91 -8.39
N LYS A 29 -4.36 -1.42 -9.53
CA LYS A 29 -4.43 0.01 -9.90
C LYS A 29 -5.86 0.50 -10.04
N GLU A 30 -6.77 -0.33 -10.59
CA GLU A 30 -8.20 0.00 -10.67
C GLU A 30 -8.79 0.23 -9.29
N ILE A 31 -8.60 -0.72 -8.35
CA ILE A 31 -9.13 -0.61 -6.99
C ILE A 31 -8.57 0.61 -6.27
N VAL A 32 -7.25 0.82 -6.34
CA VAL A 32 -6.58 1.98 -5.74
C VAL A 32 -7.13 3.28 -6.32
N THR A 33 -7.33 3.35 -7.63
CA THR A 33 -7.88 4.55 -8.30
C THR A 33 -9.31 4.82 -7.84
N ARG A 34 -10.14 3.79 -7.66
CA ARG A 34 -11.52 3.95 -7.16
C ARG A 34 -11.55 4.46 -5.72
N ILE A 35 -10.67 3.95 -4.84
CA ILE A 35 -10.53 4.43 -3.46
C ILE A 35 -10.07 5.89 -3.47
N TYR A 36 -9.06 6.23 -4.27
CA TYR A 36 -8.57 7.59 -4.39
C TYR A 36 -9.64 8.57 -4.91
N ALA A 37 -10.43 8.15 -5.92
CA ALA A 37 -11.53 8.96 -6.42
C ALA A 37 -12.61 9.25 -5.35
N ALA A 38 -12.87 8.30 -4.44
CA ALA A 38 -13.75 8.54 -3.31
C ALA A 38 -13.17 9.61 -2.35
N MET A 39 -11.87 9.62 -2.12
CA MET A 39 -11.19 10.63 -1.29
C MET A 39 -11.29 12.03 -1.93
N VAL A 40 -10.98 12.15 -3.22
CA VAL A 40 -11.12 13.42 -3.97
C VAL A 40 -12.56 13.93 -3.90
N ARG A 41 -13.54 13.04 -4.09
CA ARG A 41 -14.95 13.42 -3.98
C ARG A 41 -15.31 13.90 -2.57
N THR A 42 -14.80 13.24 -1.52
CA THR A 42 -15.03 13.62 -0.13
C THR A 42 -14.46 15.02 0.14
N GLU A 43 -13.27 15.31 -0.34
CA GLU A 43 -12.64 16.64 -0.23
C GLU A 43 -13.51 17.74 -0.86
N TYR A 44 -14.10 17.49 -2.05
CA TYR A 44 -15.04 18.43 -2.66
C TYR A 44 -16.33 18.58 -1.87
N MET A 45 -16.88 17.52 -1.29
CA MET A 45 -18.06 17.60 -0.40
C MET A 45 -17.77 18.45 0.86
N VAL A 46 -16.57 18.31 1.43
CA VAL A 46 -16.12 19.15 2.55
C VAL A 46 -16.03 20.61 2.11
N TYR A 47 -15.46 20.86 0.94
CA TYR A 47 -15.37 22.22 0.38
C TYR A 47 -16.72 22.87 0.12
N GLU A 48 -17.73 22.12 -0.35
CA GLU A 48 -19.11 22.62 -0.53
C GLU A 48 -19.73 23.09 0.79
N MET A 49 -19.46 22.37 1.89
CA MET A 49 -19.94 22.73 3.23
C MET A 49 -19.10 23.82 3.91
N TYR A 50 -17.80 23.82 3.63
CA TYR A 50 -16.81 24.70 4.27
C TYR A 50 -15.87 25.31 3.21
N PRO A 51 -16.30 26.37 2.48
CA PRO A 51 -15.57 26.93 1.35
C PRO A 51 -14.18 27.51 1.67
N GLN A 52 -13.89 27.71 2.95
CA GLN A 52 -12.56 28.12 3.42
C GLN A 52 -11.53 26.97 3.35
N ILE A 53 -11.99 25.70 3.35
CA ILE A 53 -11.15 24.50 3.21
C ILE A 53 -11.11 24.15 1.72
N LYS A 54 -10.06 24.58 1.03
CA LYS A 54 -9.93 24.36 -0.42
C LYS A 54 -9.39 22.97 -0.73
N PRO A 55 -9.95 22.28 -1.75
CA PRO A 55 -9.39 21.04 -2.24
C PRO A 55 -7.92 21.17 -2.65
N CYS A 56 -7.10 20.20 -2.30
CA CYS A 56 -5.67 20.17 -2.63
C CYS A 56 -5.23 18.85 -3.28
N LEU A 57 -6.08 17.83 -3.30
CA LEU A 57 -5.76 16.56 -3.96
C LEU A 57 -5.73 16.71 -5.48
N PRO A 58 -4.70 16.20 -6.16
CA PRO A 58 -4.65 16.17 -7.61
C PRO A 58 -5.73 15.25 -8.19
N GLN A 59 -6.22 15.56 -9.39
CA GLN A 59 -7.24 14.75 -10.06
C GLN A 59 -6.74 13.35 -10.45
N LYS A 60 -5.43 13.17 -10.60
CA LYS A 60 -4.83 11.89 -10.99
C LYS A 60 -3.84 11.43 -9.95
N LEU A 61 -3.98 10.17 -9.56
CA LEU A 61 -3.00 9.47 -8.76
C LEU A 61 -1.80 9.05 -9.61
N HIS A 62 -0.60 9.28 -9.10
CA HIS A 62 0.63 8.82 -9.75
C HIS A 62 1.03 7.44 -9.22
N PHE A 63 1.29 6.49 -10.12
CA PHE A 63 1.78 5.16 -9.80
C PHE A 63 3.26 5.05 -10.12
N ILE A 64 4.03 4.49 -9.20
CA ILE A 64 5.47 4.26 -9.38
C ILE A 64 5.88 3.00 -8.61
N HIS A 65 6.82 2.23 -9.16
CA HIS A 65 7.39 1.12 -8.43
C HIS A 65 8.51 1.60 -7.48
N ALA A 66 8.68 0.92 -6.34
CA ALA A 66 9.72 1.26 -5.35
C ALA A 66 11.14 1.26 -5.95
N GLU A 67 11.43 0.36 -6.90
CA GLU A 67 12.71 0.32 -7.63
C GLU A 67 12.89 1.55 -8.53
N GLU A 68 11.86 1.95 -9.27
CA GLU A 68 11.90 3.15 -10.10
C GLU A 68 12.09 4.41 -9.25
N LEU A 69 11.40 4.46 -8.09
CA LEU A 69 11.55 5.55 -7.13
C LEU A 69 12.99 5.62 -6.56
N ARG A 70 13.61 4.45 -6.29
CA ARG A 70 15.00 4.38 -5.87
C ARG A 70 15.96 4.89 -6.96
N GLN A 71 15.70 4.53 -8.22
CA GLN A 71 16.51 4.99 -9.36
C GLN A 71 16.39 6.50 -9.60
N LEU A 72 15.20 7.08 -9.38
CA LEU A 72 14.99 8.53 -9.48
C LEU A 72 15.72 9.32 -8.38
N TYR A 73 15.84 8.75 -7.20
CA TYR A 73 16.46 9.40 -6.04
C TYR A 73 17.46 8.46 -5.35
N PRO A 74 18.57 8.10 -6.00
CA PRO A 74 19.49 7.07 -5.50
C PRO A 74 20.13 7.42 -4.16
N ASP A 75 20.42 8.70 -3.93
CA ASP A 75 21.11 9.20 -2.74
C ASP A 75 20.18 9.49 -1.54
N LEU A 76 18.87 9.36 -1.73
CA LEU A 76 17.91 9.62 -0.67
C LEU A 76 17.51 8.33 0.06
N GLU A 77 17.30 8.45 1.38
CA GLU A 77 16.67 7.40 2.18
C GLU A 77 15.18 7.22 1.76
N PRO A 78 14.59 6.03 1.97
CA PRO A 78 13.23 5.72 1.52
C PRO A 78 12.18 6.79 1.87
N LYS A 79 12.11 7.24 3.12
CA LYS A 79 11.16 8.29 3.53
C LYS A 79 11.41 9.64 2.87
N CYS A 80 12.66 9.97 2.55
CA CYS A 80 13.01 11.18 1.79
C CYS A 80 12.60 11.05 0.33
N ARG A 81 12.68 9.84 -0.26
CA ARG A 81 12.17 9.55 -1.62
C ARG A 81 10.66 9.74 -1.69
N GLU A 82 9.92 9.23 -0.69
CA GLU A 82 8.48 9.44 -0.55
C GLU A 82 8.13 10.94 -0.49
N HIS A 83 8.84 11.71 0.34
CA HIS A 83 8.63 13.16 0.43
C HIS A 83 8.87 13.86 -0.90
N ALA A 84 9.95 13.52 -1.59
CA ALA A 84 10.31 14.13 -2.87
C ALA A 84 9.27 13.85 -3.96
N ILE A 85 8.83 12.60 -4.09
CA ILE A 85 7.85 12.22 -5.11
C ILE A 85 6.45 12.76 -4.79
N CYS A 86 6.02 12.71 -3.53
CA CYS A 86 4.73 13.28 -3.11
C CYS A 86 4.69 14.79 -3.26
N LYS A 87 5.77 15.50 -2.95
CA LYS A 87 5.87 16.95 -3.20
C LYS A 87 5.69 17.27 -4.68
N LYS A 88 6.19 16.42 -5.58
CA LYS A 88 6.10 16.62 -7.03
C LYS A 88 4.70 16.34 -7.58
N TYR A 89 4.04 15.27 -7.13
CA TYR A 89 2.80 14.77 -7.72
C TYR A 89 1.55 14.98 -6.86
N GLY A 90 1.69 15.34 -5.58
CA GLY A 90 0.59 15.53 -4.62
C GLY A 90 0.02 14.24 -4.06
N ALA A 91 -0.19 13.22 -4.88
CA ALA A 91 -0.68 11.89 -4.49
C ALA A 91 0.04 10.80 -5.27
N VAL A 92 0.54 9.79 -4.58
CA VAL A 92 1.37 8.72 -5.16
C VAL A 92 0.99 7.37 -4.56
N PHE A 93 0.91 6.34 -5.40
CA PHE A 93 0.84 4.96 -4.96
C PHE A 93 2.16 4.26 -5.30
N ILE A 94 2.91 3.86 -4.29
CA ILE A 94 4.21 3.19 -4.43
C ILE A 94 3.97 1.69 -4.41
N ILE A 95 4.24 1.02 -5.54
CA ILE A 95 4.05 -0.42 -5.72
C ILE A 95 5.32 -1.19 -5.32
N GLY A 96 5.17 -2.43 -4.84
CA GLY A 96 6.29 -3.33 -4.54
C GLY A 96 6.91 -3.09 -3.16
N ILE A 97 6.08 -2.76 -2.17
CA ILE A 97 6.52 -2.64 -0.77
C ILE A 97 6.77 -4.03 -0.19
N GLY A 98 7.92 -4.23 0.42
CA GLY A 98 8.36 -5.52 1.00
C GLY A 98 9.33 -6.31 0.10
N CYS A 99 9.36 -6.06 -1.23
CA CYS A 99 10.32 -6.71 -2.11
C CYS A 99 11.74 -6.13 -1.92
N LYS A 100 12.75 -6.98 -2.19
CA LYS A 100 14.15 -6.52 -2.24
C LYS A 100 14.39 -5.79 -3.55
N LEU A 101 14.95 -4.59 -3.45
CA LEU A 101 15.35 -3.77 -4.58
C LEU A 101 16.73 -4.22 -5.12
N SER A 102 17.16 -3.66 -6.22
CA SER A 102 18.43 -4.03 -6.86
C SER A 102 19.68 -3.76 -6.02
N ASP A 103 19.58 -2.93 -4.98
CA ASP A 103 20.63 -2.70 -3.98
C ASP A 103 20.59 -3.71 -2.80
N GLY A 104 19.67 -4.69 -2.84
CA GLY A 104 19.47 -5.70 -1.81
C GLY A 104 18.68 -5.24 -0.59
N LYS A 105 18.25 -3.98 -0.54
CA LYS A 105 17.43 -3.42 0.54
C LYS A 105 15.95 -3.40 0.15
N LYS A 106 15.08 -3.34 1.14
CA LYS A 106 13.65 -3.07 0.95
C LYS A 106 13.38 -1.56 1.02
N HIS A 107 12.37 -1.08 0.31
CA HIS A 107 11.91 0.30 0.46
C HIS A 107 11.29 0.51 1.84
N ASP A 108 10.36 -0.38 2.21
CA ASP A 108 9.77 -0.48 3.54
C ASP A 108 9.42 -1.95 3.85
N GLY A 109 9.11 -2.26 5.11
CA GLY A 109 8.77 -3.61 5.57
C GLY A 109 7.35 -4.02 5.16
N ARG A 110 7.17 -5.32 4.91
CA ARG A 110 5.86 -5.94 4.75
C ARG A 110 5.92 -7.37 5.33
N ALA A 111 4.87 -7.78 6.04
CA ALA A 111 4.77 -9.15 6.54
C ALA A 111 4.70 -10.15 5.37
N PRO A 112 5.44 -11.28 5.42
CA PRO A 112 5.54 -12.20 4.30
C PRO A 112 4.27 -13.03 4.06
N ASP A 113 3.34 -13.00 4.98
CA ASP A 113 2.11 -13.78 4.97
C ASP A 113 0.84 -12.94 4.77
N TYR A 114 1.00 -11.73 4.24
CA TYR A 114 -0.11 -10.79 4.06
C TYR A 114 -0.30 -10.41 2.58
N ASP A 115 0.42 -9.41 2.10
CA ASP A 115 0.35 -8.97 0.70
C ASP A 115 1.37 -9.69 -0.19
N ASP A 116 1.00 -9.93 -1.46
CA ASP A 116 1.91 -10.49 -2.45
C ASP A 116 2.86 -9.41 -2.99
N TYR A 117 4.10 -9.44 -2.53
CA TYR A 117 5.17 -8.56 -3.01
C TYR A 117 6.20 -9.25 -3.91
N THR A 118 5.96 -10.52 -4.29
CA THR A 118 6.88 -11.33 -5.10
C THR A 118 6.38 -11.67 -6.49
N SER A 119 5.07 -11.65 -6.72
CA SER A 119 4.50 -11.88 -8.05
C SER A 119 4.74 -10.69 -8.97
N LYS A 120 4.77 -10.96 -10.28
CA LYS A 120 5.02 -9.96 -11.32
C LYS A 120 3.98 -8.83 -11.29
N GLY A 121 4.45 -7.62 -11.20
CA GLY A 121 3.65 -6.40 -11.08
C GLY A 121 3.96 -5.36 -12.17
N LEU A 122 4.08 -4.09 -11.77
CA LEU A 122 4.29 -2.96 -12.66
C LEU A 122 5.65 -3.05 -13.39
N ASN A 123 5.64 -2.89 -14.73
CA ASN A 123 6.83 -2.90 -15.59
C ASN A 123 7.70 -4.15 -15.40
N ASP A 124 7.06 -5.30 -15.19
CA ASP A 124 7.70 -6.59 -14.92
C ASP A 124 8.47 -6.67 -13.58
N LEU A 125 8.41 -5.63 -12.77
CA LEU A 125 8.96 -5.60 -11.42
C LEU A 125 8.03 -6.32 -10.44
N PRO A 126 8.55 -6.91 -9.33
CA PRO A 126 7.73 -7.69 -8.40
C PRO A 126 6.84 -6.80 -7.52
N GLY A 127 5.64 -7.28 -7.21
CA GLY A 127 4.73 -6.69 -6.23
C GLY A 127 3.34 -6.39 -6.76
N LEU A 128 2.35 -6.94 -6.07
CA LEU A 128 0.92 -6.69 -6.26
C LEU A 128 0.32 -5.95 -5.06
N ASN A 129 1.12 -5.12 -4.42
CA ASN A 129 0.78 -4.34 -3.24
C ASN A 129 1.41 -2.95 -3.31
N GLY A 130 1.06 -2.09 -2.38
CA GLY A 130 1.68 -0.78 -2.27
C GLY A 130 1.06 0.10 -1.19
N ASP A 131 1.60 1.31 -1.08
CA ASP A 131 1.17 2.31 -0.12
C ASP A 131 0.71 3.58 -0.84
N LEU A 132 -0.45 4.09 -0.41
CA LEU A 132 -1.00 5.37 -0.86
C LEU A 132 -0.49 6.48 0.03
N LEU A 133 0.27 7.39 -0.58
CA LEU A 133 0.84 8.56 0.08
C LEU A 133 0.26 9.84 -0.50
N LEU A 134 -0.01 10.80 0.38
CA LEU A 134 -0.49 12.14 0.03
C LEU A 134 0.52 13.19 0.51
N TRP A 135 0.61 14.30 -0.21
CA TRP A 135 1.40 15.44 0.23
C TRP A 135 0.59 16.34 1.14
N ASP A 136 0.99 16.45 2.40
CA ASP A 136 0.41 17.39 3.33
C ASP A 136 1.03 18.77 3.15
N HIS A 137 0.22 19.71 2.70
CA HIS A 137 0.63 21.09 2.44
C HIS A 137 0.86 21.90 3.72
N ILE A 138 0.30 21.48 4.85
CA ILE A 138 0.47 22.15 6.15
C ILE A 138 1.76 21.66 6.80
N LEU A 139 1.94 20.34 6.91
CA LEU A 139 3.11 19.73 7.53
C LEU A 139 4.33 19.65 6.60
N GLN A 140 4.17 19.99 5.31
CA GLN A 140 5.22 19.97 4.27
C GLN A 140 5.94 18.61 4.20
N ARG A 141 5.16 17.52 4.24
CA ARG A 141 5.69 16.15 4.16
C ARG A 141 4.69 15.19 3.53
N SER A 142 5.16 14.01 3.11
CA SER A 142 4.26 12.92 2.73
C SER A 142 3.62 12.29 3.96
N ILE A 143 2.37 11.89 3.81
CA ILE A 143 1.62 11.08 4.78
C ILE A 143 1.18 9.80 4.08
N GLU A 144 1.56 8.66 4.63
CA GLU A 144 1.01 7.37 4.24
C GLU A 144 -0.40 7.26 4.80
N LEU A 145 -1.36 7.18 3.91
CA LEU A 145 -2.78 7.13 4.27
C LEU A 145 -3.31 5.70 4.35
N SER A 146 -2.84 4.84 3.45
CA SER A 146 -3.36 3.49 3.30
C SER A 146 -2.30 2.56 2.75
N SER A 147 -2.25 1.34 3.29
CA SER A 147 -1.54 0.20 2.72
C SER A 147 -2.56 -0.78 2.18
N MET A 148 -2.33 -1.32 0.97
CA MET A 148 -3.22 -2.30 0.38
C MET A 148 -2.51 -3.18 -0.65
N GLY A 149 -3.08 -4.37 -0.90
CA GLY A 149 -2.52 -5.28 -1.89
C GLY A 149 -3.39 -6.49 -2.15
N ILE A 150 -3.09 -7.16 -3.24
CA ILE A 150 -3.58 -8.51 -3.49
C ILE A 150 -2.89 -9.42 -2.48
N ARG A 151 -3.69 -10.22 -1.77
CA ARG A 151 -3.17 -11.11 -0.73
C ARG A 151 -2.38 -12.25 -1.33
N VAL A 152 -1.48 -12.83 -0.55
CA VAL A 152 -0.72 -14.01 -0.96
C VAL A 152 -1.67 -15.15 -1.36
N ASP A 153 -1.31 -15.85 -2.45
CA ASP A 153 -1.77 -17.19 -2.71
C ASP A 153 -0.78 -18.21 -2.14
N LYS A 154 -1.00 -19.49 -2.38
CA LYS A 154 -0.10 -20.55 -1.89
C LYS A 154 1.35 -20.35 -2.34
N GLU A 155 1.53 -20.05 -3.62
CA GLU A 155 2.86 -19.93 -4.23
C GLU A 155 3.61 -18.70 -3.72
N ALA A 156 2.92 -17.55 -3.64
CA ALA A 156 3.48 -16.34 -3.08
C ALA A 156 3.81 -16.50 -1.59
N LEU A 157 2.91 -17.10 -0.81
CA LEU A 157 3.15 -17.41 0.60
C LEU A 157 4.41 -18.23 0.80
N LEU A 158 4.55 -19.34 0.08
CA LEU A 158 5.73 -20.21 0.18
C LEU A 158 7.02 -19.48 -0.19
N ARG A 159 7.01 -18.69 -1.28
CA ARG A 159 8.17 -17.91 -1.70
C ARG A 159 8.57 -16.90 -0.64
N GLN A 160 7.60 -16.13 -0.14
CA GLN A 160 7.85 -15.03 0.80
C GLN A 160 8.30 -15.53 2.16
N LEU A 161 7.69 -16.59 2.71
CA LEU A 161 8.13 -17.20 3.96
C LEU A 161 9.54 -17.77 3.85
N LYS A 162 9.87 -18.41 2.73
CA LYS A 162 11.23 -18.91 2.48
C LYS A 162 12.27 -17.79 2.37
N GLU A 163 11.93 -16.67 1.69
CA GLU A 163 12.82 -15.51 1.57
C GLU A 163 13.12 -14.84 2.91
N GLU A 164 12.16 -14.87 3.83
CA GLU A 164 12.30 -14.30 5.18
C GLU A 164 12.79 -15.31 6.22
N GLY A 165 12.86 -16.63 5.87
CA GLY A 165 13.27 -17.68 6.81
C GLY A 165 12.23 -17.96 7.90
N GLU A 166 10.94 -17.81 7.57
CA GLU A 166 9.81 -17.94 8.50
C GLU A 166 8.86 -19.08 8.11
N GLU A 167 9.38 -20.18 7.53
CA GLU A 167 8.59 -21.31 7.05
C GLU A 167 7.80 -22.02 8.16
N GLU A 168 8.21 -21.88 9.43
CA GLU A 168 7.45 -22.40 10.58
C GLU A 168 6.04 -21.80 10.69
N ARG A 169 5.79 -20.61 10.13
CA ARG A 169 4.46 -20.00 10.08
C ARG A 169 3.44 -20.82 9.28
N LEU A 170 3.87 -21.74 8.41
CA LEU A 170 2.96 -22.66 7.68
C LEU A 170 2.11 -23.51 8.62
N GLU A 171 2.55 -23.71 9.88
CA GLU A 171 1.80 -24.43 10.91
C GLU A 171 0.65 -23.63 11.52
N LEU A 172 0.58 -22.31 11.28
CA LEU A 172 -0.47 -21.45 11.80
C LEU A 172 -1.81 -21.70 11.10
N TYR A 173 -2.90 -21.38 11.77
CA TYR A 173 -4.27 -21.66 11.31
C TYR A 173 -4.60 -21.08 9.95
N PHE A 174 -4.30 -19.80 9.74
CA PHE A 174 -4.54 -19.11 8.45
C PHE A 174 -3.77 -19.77 7.30
N HIS A 175 -2.46 -20.03 7.53
CA HIS A 175 -1.57 -20.60 6.50
C HIS A 175 -2.01 -22.01 6.10
N LYS A 176 -2.36 -22.86 7.07
CA LYS A 176 -2.93 -24.20 6.78
C LYS A 176 -4.20 -24.12 5.94
N ARG A 177 -5.08 -23.18 6.23
CA ARG A 177 -6.31 -23.01 5.43
C ARG A 177 -6.02 -22.53 4.02
N LEU A 178 -5.08 -21.59 3.86
CA LEU A 178 -4.67 -21.13 2.54
C LEU A 178 -4.04 -22.26 1.73
N MET A 179 -3.13 -23.02 2.34
CA MET A 179 -2.49 -24.19 1.70
C MET A 179 -3.47 -25.30 1.30
N ASN A 180 -4.59 -25.43 1.99
CA ASN A 180 -5.63 -26.41 1.72
C ASN A 180 -6.79 -25.90 0.82
N ASP A 181 -6.65 -24.76 0.15
CA ASP A 181 -7.68 -24.15 -0.71
C ASP A 181 -9.01 -23.87 -0.01
N THR A 182 -8.99 -23.64 1.29
CA THR A 182 -10.21 -23.36 2.06
C THR A 182 -10.46 -21.86 2.26
N LEU A 183 -9.60 -21.00 1.69
CA LEU A 183 -9.76 -19.56 1.67
C LEU A 183 -9.85 -19.05 0.24
N PRO A 184 -10.71 -18.07 -0.04
CA PRO A 184 -10.75 -17.43 -1.36
C PRO A 184 -9.52 -16.55 -1.57
N LEU A 185 -9.19 -16.29 -2.83
CA LEU A 185 -8.26 -15.22 -3.20
C LEU A 185 -8.89 -13.87 -2.85
N SER A 186 -8.09 -12.93 -2.38
CA SER A 186 -8.59 -11.61 -1.98
C SER A 186 -7.60 -10.49 -2.26
N ILE A 187 -8.14 -9.27 -2.31
CA ILE A 187 -7.43 -8.00 -2.23
C ILE A 187 -7.97 -7.26 -1.01
N GLY A 188 -7.13 -6.56 -0.31
CA GLY A 188 -7.57 -5.81 0.86
C GLY A 188 -6.58 -4.75 1.30
N GLY A 189 -6.92 -4.04 2.36
CA GLY A 189 -6.08 -2.98 2.90
C GLY A 189 -6.69 -2.30 4.12
N GLY A 190 -5.94 -1.36 4.67
CA GLY A 190 -6.37 -0.52 5.77
C GLY A 190 -6.22 0.96 5.43
N ILE A 191 -7.23 1.76 5.74
CA ILE A 191 -7.21 3.22 5.61
C ILE A 191 -7.13 3.82 7.02
N GLY A 192 -6.08 4.59 7.29
CA GLY A 192 -5.88 5.24 8.58
C GLY A 192 -6.93 6.33 8.83
N GLN A 193 -7.88 6.08 9.76
CA GLN A 193 -8.98 7.01 10.05
C GLN A 193 -8.48 8.37 10.51
N SER A 194 -7.62 8.39 11.53
CA SER A 194 -7.06 9.65 12.05
C SER A 194 -6.23 10.40 11.02
N ARG A 195 -5.48 9.69 10.18
CA ARG A 195 -4.68 10.29 9.10
C ARG A 195 -5.58 10.92 8.04
N LEU A 196 -6.67 10.24 7.65
CA LEU A 196 -7.64 10.80 6.69
C LEU A 196 -8.37 12.02 7.25
N CYS A 197 -8.77 11.98 8.54
CA CYS A 197 -9.43 13.14 9.18
C CYS A 197 -8.48 14.33 9.41
N MET A 198 -7.18 14.08 9.52
CA MET A 198 -6.17 15.13 9.69
C MET A 198 -5.84 15.81 8.35
N PHE A 199 -5.89 15.07 7.27
CA PHE A 199 -5.65 15.55 5.91
C PHE A 199 -6.81 16.40 5.40
#